data_c5f44da23421971aefb288f110596cc9
#
_entry.id   c5f44da23421971aefb288f110596cc9
#
_cell.length_a   1.000
_cell.length_b   1.000
_cell.length_c   1.000
_cell.angle_alpha   90.00
_cell.angle_beta   90.00
_cell.angle_gamma   90.00
#
_symmetry.space_group_name_H-M   'P 1'
#
loop_
_entity.id
_entity.type
_entity.pdbx_description
1 polymer ?
#
loop_
_entity_poly.entity_id
_entity_poly.type
_entity_poly.pdbx_seq_one_letter_code
_entity_poly.pdbx_strand_id
1 'polypeptide(L)'
;AEMDAQRARLEKERAHYEKVLGQIRDLGDEVRAEEIQQKIVEIEVGIADVEYRQANQRAGYVYVISNLGAFGERVVKIGLTRRLDPMDRVRELGDASVPFMFDVHALFFSEDAVDVEAELHRRFADRRVNRINNRREFFYATPAEVREELVKIQGDLLEFVEVPEAEQFRASQAIIDS
;
A
#
# COMPACT_ATOMS: atom_id res chain seq x y z
N ALA A 1 -10.34 -11.37 -9.49
CA ALA A 1 -11.53 -10.60 -9.12
C ALA A 1 -11.21 -9.13 -8.79
N GLU A 2 -10.31 -8.83 -7.85
CA GLU A 2 -9.99 -7.44 -7.46
C GLU A 2 -9.32 -6.66 -8.61
N MET A 3 -8.35 -7.25 -9.28
CA MET A 3 -7.65 -6.62 -10.41
C MET A 3 -8.58 -6.42 -11.60
N ASP A 4 -9.50 -7.34 -11.84
CA ASP A 4 -10.52 -7.18 -12.89
C ASP A 4 -11.46 -6.01 -12.60
N ALA A 5 -11.85 -5.84 -11.33
CA ALA A 5 -12.68 -4.72 -10.92
C ALA A 5 -11.93 -3.38 -11.05
N GLN A 6 -10.64 -3.33 -10.72
CA GLN A 6 -9.81 -2.14 -10.92
C GLN A 6 -9.68 -1.79 -12.39
N ARG A 7 -9.41 -2.77 -13.22
CA ARG A 7 -9.34 -2.58 -14.68
C ARG A 7 -10.66 -2.04 -15.24
N ALA A 8 -11.77 -2.66 -14.91
CA ALA A 8 -13.09 -2.22 -15.38
C ALA A 8 -13.41 -0.79 -14.96
N ARG A 9 -13.04 -0.41 -13.72
CA ARG A 9 -13.19 0.96 -13.24
C ARG A 9 -12.38 1.95 -14.07
N LEU A 10 -11.11 1.65 -14.32
CA LEU A 10 -10.23 2.51 -15.13
C LEU A 10 -10.70 2.65 -16.57
N GLU A 11 -11.16 1.56 -17.18
CA GLU A 11 -11.73 1.59 -18.54
C GLU A 11 -12.97 2.46 -18.62
N LYS A 12 -13.84 2.39 -17.62
CA LYS A 12 -15.04 3.23 -17.54
C LYS A 12 -14.67 4.71 -17.36
N GLU A 13 -13.70 4.99 -16.53
CA GLU A 13 -13.19 6.34 -16.31
C GLU A 13 -12.54 6.91 -17.57
N ARG A 14 -11.74 6.11 -18.27
CA ARG A 14 -11.17 6.49 -19.57
C ARG A 14 -12.26 6.86 -20.57
N ALA A 15 -13.27 6.02 -20.74
CA ALA A 15 -14.39 6.29 -21.64
C ALA A 15 -15.12 7.59 -21.32
N HIS A 16 -15.30 7.90 -20.03
CA HIS A 16 -15.87 9.15 -19.58
C HIS A 16 -15.01 10.36 -20.00
N TYR A 17 -13.71 10.32 -19.76
CA TYR A 17 -12.82 11.42 -20.13
C TYR A 17 -12.64 11.56 -21.65
N GLU A 18 -12.68 10.49 -22.41
CA GLU A 18 -12.68 10.54 -23.88
C GLU A 18 -13.91 11.29 -24.41
N LYS A 19 -15.07 11.04 -23.82
CA LYS A 19 -16.30 11.76 -24.14
C LYS A 19 -16.22 13.25 -23.78
N VAL A 20 -15.72 13.57 -22.59
CA VAL A 20 -15.51 14.96 -22.15
C VAL A 20 -14.51 15.66 -23.05
N LEU A 21 -13.42 14.99 -23.44
CA LEU A 21 -12.42 15.53 -24.36
C LEU A 21 -13.04 15.93 -25.70
N GLY A 22 -13.87 15.08 -26.27
CA GLY A 22 -14.60 15.38 -27.52
C GLY A 22 -15.45 16.63 -27.41
N GLN A 23 -16.19 16.77 -26.31
CA GLN A 23 -17.03 17.95 -26.04
C GLN A 23 -16.22 19.24 -25.89
N ILE A 24 -15.09 19.16 -25.19
CA ILE A 24 -14.21 20.33 -24.96
C ILE A 24 -13.52 20.76 -26.25
N ARG A 25 -13.10 19.83 -27.09
CA ARG A 25 -12.53 20.12 -28.43
C ARG A 25 -13.53 20.80 -29.34
N ASP A 26 -14.79 20.39 -29.30
CA ASP A 26 -15.86 21.02 -30.05
C ASP A 26 -16.13 22.48 -29.62
N LEU A 27 -15.83 22.79 -28.35
CA LEU A 27 -15.90 24.16 -27.81
C LEU A 27 -14.65 24.98 -28.10
N GLY A 28 -13.59 24.40 -28.65
CA GLY A 28 -12.34 25.08 -28.98
C GLY A 28 -11.44 25.45 -27.81
N ASP A 29 -11.68 24.87 -26.62
CA ASP A 29 -10.86 25.09 -25.43
C ASP A 29 -9.65 24.15 -25.41
N GLU A 30 -8.56 24.58 -26.06
CA GLU A 30 -7.33 23.78 -26.21
C GLU A 30 -6.62 23.54 -24.89
N VAL A 31 -6.61 24.48 -23.96
CA VAL A 31 -5.96 24.34 -22.65
C VAL A 31 -6.63 23.25 -21.83
N ARG A 32 -7.95 23.26 -21.81
CA ARG A 32 -8.74 22.28 -21.08
C ARG A 32 -8.69 20.90 -21.74
N ALA A 33 -8.64 20.87 -23.09
CA ALA A 33 -8.46 19.65 -23.86
C ALA A 33 -7.12 18.96 -23.53
N GLU A 34 -6.04 19.72 -23.38
CA GLU A 34 -4.74 19.20 -23.01
C GLU A 34 -4.72 18.63 -21.60
N GLU A 35 -5.34 19.29 -20.64
CA GLU A 35 -5.50 18.78 -19.27
C GLU A 35 -6.25 17.46 -19.21
N ILE A 36 -7.34 17.33 -19.97
CA ILE A 36 -8.12 16.09 -20.06
C ILE A 36 -7.33 15.00 -20.79
N GLN A 37 -6.62 15.36 -21.85
CA GLN A 37 -5.72 14.40 -22.54
C GLN A 37 -4.67 13.83 -21.60
N GLN A 38 -4.10 14.65 -20.74
CA GLN A 38 -3.13 14.21 -19.73
C GLN A 38 -3.76 13.20 -18.74
N LYS A 39 -4.98 13.43 -18.30
CA LYS A 39 -5.73 12.49 -17.44
C LYS A 39 -5.94 11.16 -18.13
N ILE A 40 -6.27 11.17 -19.42
CA ILE A 40 -6.45 9.94 -20.22
C ILE A 40 -5.14 9.16 -20.28
N VAL A 41 -4.01 9.83 -20.50
CA VAL A 41 -2.69 9.18 -20.50
C VAL A 41 -2.38 8.52 -19.15
N GLU A 42 -2.65 9.20 -18.04
CA GLU A 42 -2.47 8.65 -16.70
C GLU A 42 -3.33 7.40 -16.47
N ILE A 43 -4.57 7.42 -16.92
CA ILE A 43 -5.48 6.26 -16.83
C ILE A 43 -4.97 5.09 -17.68
N GLU A 44 -4.48 5.36 -18.89
CA GLU A 44 -3.90 4.33 -19.77
C GLU A 44 -2.66 3.68 -19.15
N VAL A 45 -1.80 4.47 -18.50
CA VAL A 45 -0.67 3.94 -17.71
C VAL A 45 -1.17 3.04 -16.59
N GLY A 46 -2.22 3.44 -15.89
CA GLY A 46 -2.85 2.63 -14.85
C GLY A 46 -3.40 1.31 -15.38
N ILE A 47 -4.06 1.32 -16.54
CA ILE A 47 -4.57 0.11 -17.19
C ILE A 47 -3.42 -0.84 -17.56
N ALA A 48 -2.36 -0.31 -18.16
CA ALA A 48 -1.17 -1.10 -18.51
C ALA A 48 -0.53 -1.75 -17.28
N ASP A 49 -0.46 -1.02 -16.16
CA ASP A 49 0.06 -1.54 -14.91
C ASP A 49 -0.81 -2.66 -14.32
N VAL A 50 -2.14 -2.52 -14.37
CA VAL A 50 -3.05 -3.60 -13.97
C VAL A 50 -2.86 -4.84 -14.84
N GLU A 51 -2.76 -4.67 -16.15
CA GLU A 51 -2.53 -5.77 -17.09
C GLU A 51 -1.20 -6.49 -16.82
N TYR A 52 -0.14 -5.73 -16.54
CA TYR A 52 1.16 -6.28 -16.13
C TYR A 52 1.05 -7.12 -14.85
N ARG A 53 0.35 -6.60 -13.85
CA ARG A 53 0.15 -7.32 -12.57
C ARG A 53 -0.75 -8.53 -12.70
N GLN A 54 -1.74 -8.50 -13.59
CA GLN A 54 -2.57 -9.66 -13.93
C GLN A 54 -1.73 -10.75 -14.61
N ALA A 55 -0.81 -10.37 -15.47
CA ALA A 55 0.11 -11.30 -16.13
C ALA A 55 1.19 -11.82 -15.17
N ASN A 56 1.67 -10.98 -14.24
CA ASN A 56 2.64 -11.32 -13.21
C ASN A 56 1.99 -11.32 -11.82
N GLN A 57 1.43 -12.45 -11.43
CA GLN A 57 0.71 -12.61 -10.15
C GLN A 57 1.61 -12.56 -8.92
N ARG A 58 2.92 -12.61 -9.08
CA ARG A 58 3.88 -12.53 -7.98
C ARG A 58 4.32 -11.12 -7.67
N ALA A 59 4.08 -10.17 -8.58
CA ALA A 59 4.42 -8.77 -8.40
C ALA A 59 3.41 -8.03 -7.50
N GLY A 60 3.91 -7.05 -6.76
CA GLY A 60 3.08 -6.20 -5.92
C GLY A 60 3.92 -5.32 -4.99
N TYR A 61 3.27 -4.77 -3.98
CA TYR A 61 3.92 -3.99 -2.93
C TYR A 61 3.98 -4.78 -1.64
N VAL A 62 5.17 -4.83 -1.05
CA VAL A 62 5.35 -5.31 0.32
C VAL A 62 5.28 -4.10 1.25
N TYR A 63 4.55 -4.23 2.33
CA TYR A 63 4.45 -3.20 3.35
C TYR A 63 4.79 -3.72 4.73
N VAL A 64 5.45 -2.87 5.51
CA VAL A 64 5.73 -3.08 6.92
C VAL A 64 5.09 -1.91 7.67
N ILE A 65 4.11 -2.20 8.47
CA ILE A 65 3.32 -1.20 9.17
C ILE A 65 3.20 -1.52 10.66
N SER A 66 2.98 -0.49 11.48
CA SER A 66 2.73 -0.64 12.91
C SER A 66 1.58 0.25 13.37
N ASN A 67 1.11 0.00 14.56
CA ASN A 67 0.10 0.82 15.21
C ASN A 67 0.43 0.90 16.70
N LEU A 68 1.22 1.92 17.04
CA LEU A 68 1.74 2.10 18.39
C LEU A 68 0.64 2.16 19.44
N GLY A 69 -0.41 2.92 19.17
CA GLY A 69 -1.53 3.10 20.09
C GLY A 69 -2.39 1.84 20.29
N ALA A 70 -2.47 0.99 19.26
CA ALA A 70 -3.28 -0.22 19.31
C ALA A 70 -2.51 -1.44 19.85
N PHE A 71 -1.23 -1.60 19.47
CA PHE A 71 -0.45 -2.83 19.71
C PHE A 71 0.86 -2.62 20.45
N GLY A 72 1.27 -1.37 20.71
CA GLY A 72 2.56 -1.05 21.34
C GLY A 72 3.73 -1.07 20.35
N GLU A 73 4.95 -0.92 20.91
CA GLU A 73 6.17 -0.71 20.13
C GLU A 73 6.74 -1.98 19.47
N ARG A 74 6.32 -3.15 19.92
CA ARG A 74 6.91 -4.43 19.54
C ARG A 74 6.01 -5.31 18.70
N VAL A 75 5.10 -4.72 17.96
CA VAL A 75 4.21 -5.43 17.03
C VAL A 75 4.22 -4.74 15.68
N VAL A 76 4.50 -5.50 14.63
CA VAL A 76 4.43 -5.05 13.25
C VAL A 76 3.52 -5.97 12.43
N LYS A 77 2.95 -5.42 11.38
CA LYS A 77 2.29 -6.20 10.34
C LYS A 77 3.17 -6.17 9.09
N ILE A 78 3.40 -7.34 8.52
CA ILE A 78 4.11 -7.51 7.25
C ILE A 78 3.15 -8.13 6.26
N GLY A 79 2.86 -7.42 5.20
CA GLY A 79 1.87 -7.84 4.22
C GLY A 79 2.21 -7.46 2.80
N LEU A 80 1.36 -7.89 1.90
CA LEU A 80 1.47 -7.71 0.47
C LEU A 80 0.14 -7.17 -0.06
N THR A 81 0.21 -6.22 -0.95
CA THR A 81 -0.95 -5.79 -1.74
C THR A 81 -0.58 -5.71 -3.22
N ARG A 82 -1.55 -6.04 -4.07
CA ARG A 82 -1.41 -5.94 -5.52
C ARG A 82 -2.17 -4.75 -6.11
N ARG A 83 -2.76 -3.91 -5.24
CA ARG A 83 -3.49 -2.72 -5.65
C ARG A 83 -2.58 -1.71 -6.34
N LEU A 84 -3.12 -0.91 -7.26
CA LEU A 84 -2.40 0.17 -7.93
C LEU A 84 -1.89 1.20 -6.93
N ASP A 85 -2.75 1.64 -6.02
CA ASP A 85 -2.36 2.46 -4.88
C ASP A 85 -2.26 1.58 -3.64
N PRO A 86 -1.04 1.24 -3.21
CA PRO A 86 -0.84 0.39 -2.04
C PRO A 86 -1.28 1.06 -0.75
N MET A 87 -1.29 2.40 -0.68
CA MET A 87 -1.77 3.13 0.49
C MET A 87 -3.27 2.96 0.72
N ASP A 88 -4.06 2.68 -0.31
CA ASP A 88 -5.48 2.36 -0.13
C ASP A 88 -5.65 1.14 0.77
N ARG A 89 -4.80 0.13 0.62
CA ARG A 89 -4.83 -1.05 1.50
C ARG A 89 -4.44 -0.71 2.93
N VAL A 90 -3.42 0.10 3.12
CA VAL A 90 -2.97 0.52 4.46
C VAL A 90 -4.06 1.33 5.16
N ARG A 91 -4.68 2.28 4.45
CA ARG A 91 -5.81 3.08 4.98
C ARG A 91 -6.99 2.19 5.37
N GLU A 92 -7.37 1.27 4.51
CA GLU A 92 -8.46 0.32 4.76
C GLU A 92 -8.22 -0.53 6.01
N LEU A 93 -7.00 -0.99 6.23
CA LEU A 93 -6.62 -1.72 7.44
C LEU A 93 -6.73 -0.86 8.70
N GLY A 94 -6.50 0.45 8.59
CA GLY A 94 -6.62 1.39 9.68
C GLY A 94 -8.04 1.92 9.93
N ASP A 95 -8.96 1.74 8.98
CA ASP A 95 -10.34 2.24 9.08
C ASP A 95 -11.23 1.32 9.91
N ALA A 96 -10.86 0.05 10.07
CA ALA A 96 -11.67 -0.94 10.73
C ALA A 96 -10.96 -1.56 11.92
N SER A 97 -11.66 -1.66 13.05
CA SER A 97 -11.26 -2.45 14.23
C SER A 97 -10.01 -1.99 14.98
N VAL A 98 -9.37 -0.92 14.59
CA VAL A 98 -8.25 -0.31 15.31
C VAL A 98 -8.53 1.16 15.60
N PRO A 99 -8.08 1.70 16.74
CA PRO A 99 -8.41 3.07 17.17
C PRO A 99 -7.58 4.16 16.45
N PHE A 100 -6.50 3.77 15.78
CA PHE A 100 -5.59 4.71 15.12
C PHE A 100 -5.19 4.22 13.74
N MET A 101 -4.79 5.14 12.86
CA MET A 101 -4.22 4.81 11.57
C MET A 101 -2.86 4.10 11.74
N PHE A 102 -2.54 3.23 10.79
CA PHE A 102 -1.23 2.59 10.75
C PHE A 102 -0.13 3.54 10.31
N ASP A 103 1.05 3.39 10.89
CA ASP A 103 2.28 4.00 10.43
C ASP A 103 2.98 3.07 9.43
N VAL A 104 3.49 3.64 8.36
CA VAL A 104 4.22 2.91 7.33
C VAL A 104 5.71 3.03 7.58
N HIS A 105 6.37 1.90 7.82
CA HIS A 105 7.84 1.82 7.97
C HIS A 105 8.53 1.55 6.65
N ALA A 106 7.95 0.68 5.84
CA ALA A 106 8.42 0.37 4.50
C ALA A 106 7.23 0.10 3.57
N LEU A 107 7.34 0.56 2.35
CA LEU A 107 6.38 0.31 1.29
C LEU A 107 7.14 0.32 -0.03
N PHE A 108 7.29 -0.82 -0.68
CA PHE A 108 8.09 -0.93 -1.89
C PHE A 108 7.52 -1.95 -2.87
N PHE A 109 7.71 -1.66 -4.16
CA PHE A 109 7.34 -2.58 -5.23
C PHE A 109 8.41 -3.65 -5.41
N SER A 110 7.97 -4.88 -5.65
CA SER A 110 8.83 -6.00 -6.06
C SER A 110 8.15 -6.79 -7.17
N GLU A 111 8.93 -7.20 -8.15
CA GLU A 111 8.45 -8.10 -9.20
C GLU A 111 8.11 -9.50 -8.65
N ASP A 112 8.71 -9.87 -7.53
CA ASP A 112 8.37 -11.07 -6.77
C ASP A 112 8.08 -10.74 -5.30
N ALA A 113 7.05 -9.93 -5.08
CA ALA A 113 6.59 -9.54 -3.75
C ALA A 113 6.12 -10.75 -2.93
N VAL A 114 5.60 -11.77 -3.59
CA VAL A 114 5.18 -13.02 -2.93
C VAL A 114 6.36 -13.69 -2.25
N ASP A 115 7.51 -13.78 -2.92
CA ASP A 115 8.72 -14.36 -2.33
C ASP A 115 9.30 -13.51 -1.21
N VAL A 116 9.36 -12.20 -1.39
CA VAL A 116 9.85 -11.26 -0.36
C VAL A 116 9.01 -11.34 0.91
N GLU A 117 7.69 -11.30 0.79
CA GLU A 117 6.79 -11.44 1.93
C GLU A 117 6.95 -12.81 2.61
N ALA A 118 6.97 -13.88 1.83
CA ALA A 118 7.14 -15.23 2.36
C ALA A 118 8.46 -15.39 3.11
N GLU A 119 9.55 -14.82 2.60
CA GLU A 119 10.85 -14.85 3.25
C GLU A 119 10.86 -14.07 4.57
N LEU A 120 10.24 -12.89 4.60
CA LEU A 120 10.07 -12.14 5.84
C LEU A 120 9.22 -12.91 6.86
N HIS A 121 8.11 -13.47 6.45
CA HIS A 121 7.26 -14.29 7.31
C HIS A 121 8.00 -15.50 7.86
N ARG A 122 8.85 -16.13 7.06
CA ARG A 122 9.68 -17.26 7.49
C ARG A 122 10.69 -16.84 8.55
N ARG A 123 11.36 -15.70 8.37
CA ARG A 123 12.35 -15.18 9.34
C ARG A 123 11.74 -14.82 10.68
N PHE A 124 10.48 -14.40 10.70
CA PHE A 124 9.75 -14.04 11.92
C PHE A 124 8.70 -15.09 12.34
N ALA A 125 8.75 -16.30 11.78
CA ALA A 125 7.73 -17.32 12.02
C ALA A 125 7.55 -17.70 13.49
N ASP A 126 8.63 -17.73 14.27
CA ASP A 126 8.62 -18.01 15.70
C ASP A 126 8.10 -16.82 16.55
N ARG A 127 7.92 -15.67 15.93
CA ARG A 127 7.43 -14.43 16.56
C ARG A 127 6.00 -14.05 16.14
N ARG A 128 5.27 -14.94 15.49
CA ARG A 128 3.87 -14.66 15.12
C ARG A 128 3.02 -14.38 16.35
N VAL A 129 2.21 -13.32 16.27
CA VAL A 129 1.22 -13.02 17.32
C VAL A 129 0.14 -14.09 17.34
N ASN A 130 -0.44 -14.40 16.19
CA ASN A 130 -1.41 -15.48 16.05
C ASN A 130 -0.74 -16.73 15.45
N ARG A 131 -0.50 -17.74 16.28
CA ARG A 131 0.16 -18.97 15.87
C ARG A 131 -0.81 -20.02 15.31
N ILE A 132 -2.10 -19.77 15.39
CA ILE A 132 -3.14 -20.67 14.91
C ILE A 132 -3.60 -20.29 13.50
N ASN A 133 -3.75 -18.99 13.23
CA ASN A 133 -4.18 -18.48 11.94
C ASN A 133 -3.05 -17.67 11.27
N ASN A 134 -2.37 -18.29 10.32
CA ASN A 134 -1.26 -17.67 9.58
C ASN A 134 -1.69 -16.51 8.66
N ARG A 135 -2.99 -16.33 8.44
CA ARG A 135 -3.53 -15.19 7.69
C ARG A 135 -3.52 -13.90 8.51
N ARG A 136 -3.33 -13.99 9.82
CA ARG A 136 -3.12 -12.86 10.72
C ARG A 136 -1.63 -12.55 10.77
N GLU A 137 -1.19 -11.67 9.89
CA GLU A 137 0.21 -11.39 9.53
C GLU A 137 0.88 -10.37 10.46
N PHE A 138 0.68 -10.54 11.77
CA PHE A 138 1.30 -9.72 12.81
C PHE A 138 2.42 -10.49 13.50
N PHE A 139 3.47 -9.77 13.86
CA PHE A 139 4.69 -10.34 14.45
C PHE A 139 5.16 -9.50 15.65
N TYR A 140 5.66 -10.18 16.67
CA TYR A 140 6.35 -9.53 17.80
C TYR A 140 7.76 -9.14 17.35
N ALA A 141 7.88 -7.95 16.80
CA ALA A 141 9.15 -7.40 16.35
C ALA A 141 9.09 -5.87 16.39
N THR A 142 10.25 -5.25 16.52
CA THR A 142 10.39 -3.81 16.34
C THR A 142 10.61 -3.50 14.85
N PRO A 143 10.28 -2.28 14.39
CA PRO A 143 10.63 -1.86 13.03
C PRO A 143 12.12 -2.01 12.71
N ALA A 144 13.01 -1.73 13.66
CA ALA A 144 14.46 -1.90 13.49
C ALA A 144 14.85 -3.35 13.21
N GLU A 145 14.26 -4.31 13.92
CA GLU A 145 14.51 -5.74 13.70
C GLU A 145 14.05 -6.18 12.31
N VAL A 146 12.90 -5.67 11.84
CA VAL A 146 12.42 -5.97 10.50
C VAL A 146 13.32 -5.36 9.44
N ARG A 147 13.80 -4.14 9.65
CA ARG A 147 14.76 -3.50 8.75
C ARG A 147 16.02 -4.32 8.56
N GLU A 148 16.60 -4.85 9.62
CA GLU A 148 17.81 -5.68 9.57
C GLU A 148 17.61 -6.90 8.66
N GLU A 149 16.47 -7.59 8.80
CA GLU A 149 16.17 -8.75 7.97
C GLU A 149 15.83 -8.36 6.53
N LEU A 150 15.12 -7.25 6.34
CA LEU A 150 14.73 -6.76 5.03
C LEU A 150 15.94 -6.34 4.17
N VAL A 151 16.95 -5.71 4.78
CA VAL A 151 18.22 -5.37 4.12
C VAL A 151 18.94 -6.62 3.60
N LYS A 152 18.90 -7.72 4.34
CA LYS A 152 19.49 -9.00 3.91
C LYS A 152 18.77 -9.59 2.69
N ILE A 153 17.48 -9.34 2.53
CA ILE A 153 16.66 -9.87 1.44
C ILE A 153 16.73 -8.98 0.20
N GLN A 154 16.54 -7.67 0.38
CA GLN A 154 16.42 -6.69 -0.70
C GLN A 154 17.70 -5.92 -1.00
N GLY A 155 18.70 -5.97 -0.12
CA GLY A 155 19.88 -5.13 -0.24
C GLY A 155 19.59 -3.69 0.13
N ASP A 156 19.85 -2.76 -0.78
CA ASP A 156 19.66 -1.34 -0.51
C ASP A 156 18.18 -0.95 -0.45
N LEU A 157 17.71 -0.62 0.75
CA LEU A 157 16.41 0.00 0.94
C LEU A 157 16.54 1.52 0.77
N LEU A 158 15.80 2.06 -0.19
CA LEU A 158 15.78 3.49 -0.46
C LEU A 158 15.14 4.30 0.68
N GLU A 159 14.11 3.75 1.31
CA GLU A 159 13.41 4.39 2.43
C GLU A 159 12.97 3.36 3.47
N PHE A 160 13.31 3.62 4.72
CA PHE A 160 12.76 2.90 5.87
C PHE A 160 12.63 3.84 7.06
N VAL A 161 11.42 3.98 7.61
CA VAL A 161 11.12 4.83 8.76
C VAL A 161 11.03 3.95 10.01
N GLU A 162 12.04 4.01 10.87
CA GLU A 162 12.08 3.19 12.10
C GLU A 162 11.13 3.70 13.17
N VAL A 163 11.04 5.02 13.34
CA VAL A 163 10.26 5.63 14.41
C VAL A 163 8.87 5.97 13.89
N PRO A 164 7.80 5.37 14.45
CA PRO A 164 6.45 5.71 14.04
C PRO A 164 6.08 7.13 14.48
N GLU A 165 5.43 7.85 13.60
CA GLU A 165 4.90 9.19 13.93
C GLU A 165 3.77 9.07 14.95
N ALA A 166 2.87 8.11 14.78
CA ALA A 166 1.74 7.83 15.67
C ALA A 166 0.99 9.10 16.09
N GLU A 167 0.74 9.98 15.13
CA GLU A 167 0.28 11.34 15.34
C GLU A 167 -1.01 11.41 16.16
N GLN A 168 -2.03 10.66 15.77
CA GLN A 168 -3.31 10.64 16.46
C GLN A 168 -3.21 10.06 17.88
N PHE A 169 -2.39 9.02 18.05
CA PHE A 169 -2.15 8.43 19.36
C PHE A 169 -1.45 9.41 20.30
N ARG A 170 -0.39 10.07 19.83
CA ARG A 170 0.36 11.06 20.63
C ARG A 170 -0.49 12.27 20.98
N ALA A 171 -1.28 12.75 20.04
CA ALA A 171 -2.23 13.86 20.26
C ALA A 171 -3.30 13.47 21.30
N SER A 172 -3.84 12.26 21.21
CA SER A 172 -4.82 11.75 22.19
C SER A 172 -4.22 11.62 23.58
N GLN A 173 -2.99 11.12 23.71
CA GLN A 173 -2.29 11.05 25.00
C GLN A 173 -2.05 12.45 25.60
N ALA A 174 -1.65 13.41 24.80
CA ALA A 174 -1.48 14.80 25.25
C ALA A 174 -2.77 15.40 25.83
N ILE A 175 -3.92 15.08 25.26
CA ILE A 175 -5.23 15.50 25.76
C ILE A 175 -5.57 14.79 27.08
N ILE A 176 -5.31 13.49 27.18
CA ILE A 176 -5.57 12.71 28.40
C ILE A 176 -4.70 13.20 29.55
N ASP A 177 -3.44 13.53 29.29
CA ASP A 177 -2.46 13.96 30.28
C ASP A 177 -2.61 15.43 30.70
N SER A 178 -3.44 16.19 29.98
CA SER A 178 -3.77 17.57 30.33
C SER A 178 -4.92 17.65 31.35
#